data_5ad81d888c6df528e791c793ea231e10
#
_entry.id   5ad81d888c6df528e791c793ea231e10
#
_cell.length_a   1.000
_cell.length_b   1.000
_cell.length_c   1.000
_cell.angle_alpha   90.00
_cell.angle_beta   90.00
_cell.angle_gamma   90.00
#
_symmetry.space_group_name_H-M   'P 1'
#
loop_
_entity.id
_entity.type
_entity.pdbx_description
1 polymer ?
#
loop_
_entity_poly.entity_id
_entity_poly.type
_entity_poly.pdbx_seq_one_letter_code
_entity_poly.pdbx_strand_id
1 'polypeptide(L)'
;MFSGFHIQRKKECEKQMERVIEDTQIGHLLDMHPYDLSGGEQQRAALAKVLLLEPEILLLDEPTKGLDGFYKQKLADIFERLKKRGVTILMVSHDIEFCASYGDTCAMFFDGSVITSQSAKAFFVGNSFYTTAANRMARQLYPDAVTVKEVIEACSKNRRQE
;
A
#
# COMPACT_ATOMS: atom_id res chain seq x y z
N MET A 1 -12.26 5.81 43.84
CA MET A 1 -11.03 5.32 43.19
C MET A 1 -11.22 4.82 41.74
N PHE A 2 -12.44 4.65 41.24
CA PHE A 2 -12.74 4.13 39.88
C PHE A 2 -12.91 5.22 38.79
N SER A 3 -13.10 6.48 39.12
CA SER A 3 -13.36 7.54 38.14
C SER A 3 -12.12 7.93 37.31
N GLY A 4 -10.92 7.88 37.89
CA GLY A 4 -9.68 8.22 37.20
C GLY A 4 -9.32 7.24 36.11
N PHE A 5 -9.58 5.95 36.32
CA PHE A 5 -9.26 4.88 35.34
C PHE A 5 -10.15 4.98 34.07
N HIS A 6 -11.43 5.32 34.24
CA HIS A 6 -12.35 5.54 33.12
C HIS A 6 -11.99 6.76 32.28
N ILE A 7 -11.57 7.85 32.92
CA ILE A 7 -11.17 9.08 32.23
C ILE A 7 -9.88 8.87 31.43
N GLN A 8 -8.92 8.14 31.99
CA GLN A 8 -7.65 7.85 31.32
C GLN A 8 -7.84 6.95 30.10
N ARG A 9 -8.67 5.92 30.23
CA ARG A 9 -9.02 5.00 29.14
C ARG A 9 -9.78 5.71 28.01
N LYS A 10 -10.68 6.63 28.34
CA LYS A 10 -11.40 7.44 27.34
C LYS A 10 -10.44 8.33 26.54
N LYS A 11 -9.52 9.02 27.21
CA LYS A 11 -8.50 9.86 26.55
C LYS A 11 -7.56 9.06 25.65
N GLU A 12 -7.26 7.82 26.01
CA GLU A 12 -6.42 6.93 25.21
C GLU A 12 -7.14 6.49 23.94
N CYS A 13 -8.42 6.10 24.05
CA CYS A 13 -9.26 5.78 22.90
C CYS A 13 -9.46 6.99 21.96
N GLU A 14 -9.66 8.18 22.50
CA GLU A 14 -9.79 9.41 21.70
C GLU A 14 -8.51 9.69 20.89
N LYS A 15 -7.34 9.61 21.51
CA LYS A 15 -6.06 9.77 20.82
C LYS A 15 -5.82 8.71 19.74
N GLN A 16 -6.19 7.48 20.01
CA GLN A 16 -6.08 6.39 19.05
C GLN A 16 -6.99 6.64 17.84
N MET A 17 -8.23 7.06 18.08
CA MET A 17 -9.18 7.41 17.03
C MET A 17 -8.66 8.57 16.16
N GLU A 18 -8.15 9.65 16.79
CA GLU A 18 -7.55 10.78 16.07
C GLU A 18 -6.40 10.32 15.15
N ARG A 19 -5.48 9.49 15.65
CA ARG A 19 -4.39 8.93 14.84
C ARG A 19 -4.89 8.14 13.64
N VAL A 20 -5.88 7.27 13.84
CA VAL A 20 -6.43 6.44 12.77
C VAL A 20 -7.13 7.29 11.72
N ILE A 21 -7.88 8.31 12.14
CA ILE A 21 -8.53 9.27 11.24
C ILE A 21 -7.50 10.01 10.38
N GLU A 22 -6.40 10.46 10.99
CA GLU A 22 -5.29 11.12 10.29
C GLU A 22 -4.59 10.19 9.31
N ASP A 23 -4.25 8.97 9.74
CA ASP A 23 -3.58 7.97 8.90
C ASP A 23 -4.38 7.61 7.66
N THR A 24 -5.66 7.37 7.84
CA THR A 24 -6.57 6.92 6.78
C THR A 24 -7.19 8.08 6.00
N GLN A 25 -6.97 9.33 6.44
CA GLN A 25 -7.51 10.54 5.82
C GLN A 25 -9.04 10.50 5.65
N ILE A 26 -9.76 10.00 6.66
CA ILE A 26 -11.22 9.88 6.63
C ILE A 26 -11.95 10.99 7.41
N GLY A 27 -11.25 12.01 7.92
CA GLY A 27 -11.85 13.04 8.76
C GLY A 27 -13.08 13.70 8.14
N HIS A 28 -13.06 13.94 6.83
CA HIS A 28 -14.19 14.53 6.09
C HIS A 28 -15.37 13.56 5.86
N LEU A 29 -15.22 12.28 6.21
CA LEU A 29 -16.23 11.24 6.02
C LEU A 29 -16.99 10.89 7.29
N LEU A 30 -16.57 11.42 8.44
CA LEU A 30 -17.09 11.00 9.75
C LEU A 30 -18.60 11.23 9.91
N ASP A 31 -19.12 12.29 9.28
CA ASP A 31 -20.54 12.64 9.33
C ASP A 31 -21.35 12.13 8.13
N MET A 32 -20.70 11.38 7.21
CA MET A 32 -21.34 10.83 6.01
C MET A 32 -21.93 9.45 6.29
N HIS A 33 -23.05 9.17 5.62
CA HIS A 33 -23.63 7.83 5.71
C HIS A 33 -22.77 6.84 4.90
N PRO A 34 -22.51 5.63 5.41
CA PRO A 34 -21.63 4.65 4.73
C PRO A 34 -22.01 4.32 3.28
N TYR A 35 -23.30 4.40 2.93
CA TYR A 35 -23.78 4.17 1.56
C TYR A 35 -23.50 5.33 0.60
N ASP A 36 -23.17 6.51 1.12
CA ASP A 36 -22.84 7.69 0.30
C ASP A 36 -21.34 7.77 -0.03
N LEU A 37 -20.54 6.84 0.51
CA LEU A 37 -19.10 6.78 0.29
C LEU A 37 -18.78 6.13 -1.06
N SER A 38 -17.80 6.71 -1.78
CA SER A 38 -17.19 6.06 -2.94
C SER A 38 -16.46 4.77 -2.53
N GLY A 39 -16.19 3.88 -3.49
CA GLY A 39 -15.50 2.61 -3.20
C GLY A 39 -14.16 2.79 -2.48
N GLY A 40 -13.36 3.79 -2.87
CA GLY A 40 -12.09 4.10 -2.22
C GLY A 40 -12.26 4.66 -0.80
N GLU A 41 -13.33 5.42 -0.54
CA GLU A 41 -13.65 5.91 0.79
C GLU A 41 -14.15 4.81 1.71
N GLN A 42 -15.01 3.91 1.20
CA GLN A 42 -15.44 2.72 1.93
C GLN A 42 -14.25 1.85 2.33
N GLN A 43 -13.29 1.67 1.44
CA GLN A 43 -12.09 0.88 1.71
C GLN A 43 -11.20 1.51 2.79
N ARG A 44 -11.01 2.85 2.75
CA ARG A 44 -10.28 3.56 3.81
C ARG A 44 -11.02 3.51 5.15
N ALA A 45 -12.34 3.64 5.15
CA ALA A 45 -13.16 3.49 6.35
C ALA A 45 -13.06 2.07 6.93
N ALA A 46 -13.08 1.03 6.07
CA ALA A 46 -12.87 -0.35 6.48
C ALA A 46 -11.48 -0.57 7.08
N LEU A 47 -10.44 -0.02 6.43
CA LEU A 47 -9.07 -0.07 6.94
C LEU A 47 -8.96 0.63 8.30
N ALA A 48 -9.58 1.80 8.46
CA ALA A 48 -9.61 2.54 9.73
C ALA A 48 -10.17 1.69 10.88
N LYS A 49 -11.25 0.94 10.64
CA LYS A 49 -11.82 0.02 11.65
C LYS A 49 -10.81 -1.03 12.11
N VAL A 50 -10.04 -1.60 11.18
CA VAL A 50 -9.02 -2.60 11.53
C VAL A 50 -7.86 -1.97 12.29
N LEU A 51 -7.45 -0.77 11.90
CA LEU A 51 -6.35 -0.04 12.56
C LEU A 51 -6.67 0.40 14.00
N LEU A 52 -7.95 0.55 14.35
CA LEU A 52 -8.36 0.77 15.74
C LEU A 52 -8.02 -0.42 16.67
N LEU A 53 -7.73 -1.59 16.13
CA LEU A 53 -7.28 -2.75 16.92
C LEU A 53 -5.76 -2.75 17.16
N GLU A 54 -5.03 -1.74 16.67
CA GLU A 54 -3.55 -1.63 16.74
C GLU A 54 -2.82 -2.91 16.31
N PRO A 55 -3.08 -3.44 15.11
CA PRO A 55 -2.48 -4.69 14.67
C PRO A 55 -0.98 -4.51 14.45
N GLU A 56 -0.18 -5.48 14.90
CA GLU A 56 1.24 -5.59 14.54
C GLU A 56 1.43 -6.15 13.13
N ILE A 57 0.46 -6.95 12.66
CA ILE A 57 0.44 -7.56 11.33
C ILE A 57 -0.90 -7.26 10.67
N LEU A 58 -0.87 -6.66 9.49
CA LEU A 58 -2.03 -6.34 8.67
C LEU A 58 -2.07 -7.27 7.45
N LEU A 59 -3.13 -8.07 7.35
CA LEU A 59 -3.37 -8.97 6.22
C LEU A 59 -4.40 -8.35 5.28
N LEU A 60 -4.06 -8.20 4.01
CA LEU A 60 -4.89 -7.54 3.01
C LEU A 60 -5.07 -8.44 1.79
N ASP A 61 -6.31 -8.61 1.36
CA ASP A 61 -6.66 -9.33 0.15
C ASP A 61 -7.21 -8.33 -0.88
N GLU A 62 -6.49 -8.21 -2.02
CA GLU A 62 -6.81 -7.32 -3.13
C GLU A 62 -7.15 -5.85 -2.73
N PRO A 63 -6.34 -5.18 -1.89
CA PRO A 63 -6.70 -3.87 -1.35
C PRO A 63 -6.72 -2.75 -2.40
N THR A 64 -6.17 -2.99 -3.61
CA THR A 64 -6.18 -2.02 -4.73
C THR A 64 -7.31 -2.24 -5.73
N LYS A 65 -8.12 -3.30 -5.53
CA LYS A 65 -9.18 -3.66 -6.46
C LYS A 65 -10.24 -2.58 -6.56
N GLY A 66 -10.51 -2.14 -7.79
CA GLY A 66 -11.52 -1.11 -8.05
C GLY A 66 -11.09 0.32 -7.71
N LEU A 67 -9.85 0.53 -7.28
CA LEU A 67 -9.31 1.86 -7.03
C LEU A 67 -8.67 2.45 -8.29
N ASP A 68 -8.91 3.74 -8.53
CA ASP A 68 -8.16 4.51 -9.51
C ASP A 68 -6.75 4.87 -9.02
N GLY A 69 -5.94 5.47 -9.90
CA GLY A 69 -4.55 5.81 -9.59
C GLY A 69 -4.39 6.76 -8.41
N PHE A 70 -5.32 7.69 -8.21
CA PHE A 70 -5.28 8.64 -7.11
C PHE A 70 -5.52 7.96 -5.75
N TYR A 71 -6.52 7.07 -5.69
CA TYR A 71 -6.80 6.32 -4.46
C TYR A 71 -5.74 5.26 -4.16
N LYS A 72 -5.13 4.66 -5.19
CA LYS A 72 -3.96 3.76 -5.01
C LYS A 72 -2.79 4.49 -4.37
N GLN A 73 -2.50 5.72 -4.81
CA GLN A 73 -1.45 6.53 -4.19
C GLN A 73 -1.75 6.82 -2.72
N LYS A 74 -2.99 7.22 -2.40
CA LYS A 74 -3.40 7.44 -1.00
C LYS A 74 -3.25 6.19 -0.14
N LEU A 75 -3.60 5.02 -0.67
CA LEU A 75 -3.43 3.74 0.02
C LEU A 75 -1.93 3.44 0.27
N ALA A 76 -1.08 3.68 -0.72
CA ALA A 76 0.37 3.54 -0.57
C ALA A 76 0.92 4.46 0.53
N ASP A 77 0.48 5.72 0.58
CA ASP A 77 0.88 6.67 1.62
C ASP A 77 0.46 6.21 3.02
N ILE A 78 -0.71 5.57 3.15
CA ILE A 78 -1.16 4.95 4.40
C ILE A 78 -0.21 3.80 4.78
N PHE A 79 0.10 2.90 3.84
CA PHE A 79 0.99 1.76 4.09
C PHE A 79 2.39 2.21 4.53
N GLU A 80 2.94 3.23 3.89
CA GLU A 80 4.23 3.80 4.28
C GLU A 80 4.22 4.36 5.72
N ARG A 81 3.13 5.03 6.13
CA ARG A 81 2.98 5.49 7.52
C ARG A 81 2.88 4.34 8.52
N LEU A 82 2.13 3.29 8.20
CA LEU A 82 1.99 2.11 9.04
C LEU A 82 3.33 1.37 9.18
N LYS A 83 4.06 1.17 8.09
CA LYS A 83 5.40 0.57 8.09
C LYS A 83 6.36 1.34 8.99
N LYS A 84 6.38 2.68 8.92
CA LYS A 84 7.19 3.53 9.81
C LYS A 84 6.84 3.37 11.29
N ARG A 85 5.64 2.91 11.62
CA ARG A 85 5.21 2.59 12.99
C ARG A 85 5.51 1.14 13.39
N GLY A 86 6.12 0.38 12.51
CA GLY A 86 6.48 -1.03 12.78
C GLY A 86 5.39 -2.03 12.44
N VAL A 87 4.31 -1.63 11.76
CA VAL A 87 3.27 -2.57 11.31
C VAL A 87 3.80 -3.36 10.12
N THR A 88 3.74 -4.67 10.20
CA THR A 88 4.04 -5.57 9.09
C THR A 88 2.81 -5.72 8.20
N ILE A 89 2.96 -5.49 6.89
CA ILE A 89 1.86 -5.59 5.94
C ILE A 89 2.11 -6.78 5.01
N LEU A 90 1.19 -7.74 5.01
CA LEU A 90 1.13 -8.83 4.04
C LEU A 90 -0.07 -8.63 3.14
N MET A 91 0.18 -8.48 1.85
CA MET A 91 -0.84 -8.20 0.86
C MET A 91 -0.85 -9.27 -0.24
N VAL A 92 -2.02 -9.76 -0.60
CA VAL A 92 -2.25 -10.52 -1.84
C VAL A 92 -2.84 -9.56 -2.87
N SER A 93 -2.26 -9.50 -4.07
CA SER A 93 -2.77 -8.61 -5.12
C SER A 93 -2.37 -9.08 -6.52
N HIS A 94 -3.25 -8.80 -7.49
CA HIS A 94 -2.96 -8.90 -8.92
C HIS A 94 -2.46 -7.58 -9.53
N ASP A 95 -2.36 -6.51 -8.74
CA ASP A 95 -1.87 -5.21 -9.17
C ASP A 95 -0.33 -5.18 -9.19
N ILE A 96 0.23 -5.67 -10.29
CA ILE A 96 1.68 -5.77 -10.50
C ILE A 96 2.35 -4.40 -10.36
N GLU A 97 1.76 -3.34 -10.91
CA GLU A 97 2.31 -1.98 -10.87
C GLU A 97 2.37 -1.44 -9.44
N PHE A 98 1.35 -1.70 -8.64
CA PHE A 98 1.31 -1.34 -7.23
C PHE A 98 2.36 -2.12 -6.43
N CYS A 99 2.42 -3.44 -6.61
CA CYS A 99 3.39 -4.30 -5.94
C CYS A 99 4.83 -3.90 -6.28
N ALA A 100 5.10 -3.59 -7.55
CA ALA A 100 6.42 -3.16 -8.01
C ALA A 100 6.84 -1.80 -7.46
N SER A 101 5.88 -0.90 -7.26
CA SER A 101 6.15 0.47 -6.81
C SER A 101 6.28 0.60 -5.30
N TYR A 102 5.59 -0.25 -4.53
CA TYR A 102 5.44 -0.07 -3.07
C TYR A 102 5.78 -1.31 -2.24
N GLY A 103 5.96 -2.48 -2.87
CA GLY A 103 6.38 -3.69 -2.18
C GLY A 103 7.86 -3.67 -1.80
N ASP A 104 8.20 -4.15 -0.61
CA ASP A 104 9.59 -4.38 -0.21
C ASP A 104 10.04 -5.75 -0.70
N THR A 105 9.21 -6.77 -0.46
CA THR A 105 9.43 -8.16 -0.86
C THR A 105 8.20 -8.66 -1.60
N CYS A 106 8.41 -9.30 -2.75
CA CYS A 106 7.38 -9.96 -3.53
C CYS A 106 7.60 -11.46 -3.55
N ALA A 107 6.52 -12.21 -3.41
CA ALA A 107 6.53 -13.66 -3.50
C ALA A 107 5.52 -14.13 -4.53
N MET A 108 5.87 -15.17 -5.29
CA MET A 108 4.95 -15.84 -6.18
C MET A 108 4.36 -17.06 -5.49
N PHE A 109 3.04 -17.07 -5.40
CA PHE A 109 2.29 -18.20 -4.86
C PHE A 109 1.61 -18.95 -6.02
N PHE A 110 1.88 -20.24 -6.14
CA PHE A 110 1.31 -21.08 -7.18
C PHE A 110 1.15 -22.51 -6.66
N ASP A 111 0.02 -23.14 -6.96
CA ASP A 111 -0.29 -24.52 -6.59
C ASP A 111 -0.01 -24.84 -5.11
N GLY A 112 -0.51 -23.97 -4.22
CA GLY A 112 -0.39 -24.16 -2.77
C GLY A 112 0.99 -23.89 -2.17
N SER A 113 1.95 -23.37 -2.96
CA SER A 113 3.33 -23.17 -2.53
C SER A 113 3.87 -21.81 -2.91
N VAL A 114 4.82 -21.30 -2.12
CA VAL A 114 5.62 -20.13 -2.49
C VAL A 114 6.76 -20.58 -3.40
N ILE A 115 6.68 -20.21 -4.67
CA ILE A 115 7.68 -20.61 -5.70
C ILE A 115 8.95 -19.78 -5.57
N THR A 116 8.81 -18.49 -5.31
CA THR A 116 9.95 -17.57 -5.17
C THR A 116 9.57 -16.43 -4.23
N SER A 117 10.56 -15.90 -3.51
CA SER A 117 10.42 -14.71 -2.67
C SER A 117 11.70 -13.89 -2.78
N GLN A 118 11.59 -12.63 -3.21
CA GLN A 118 12.74 -11.75 -3.46
C GLN A 118 12.33 -10.30 -3.17
N SER A 119 13.34 -9.39 -3.15
CA SER A 119 13.01 -7.96 -3.18
C SER A 119 12.13 -7.64 -4.39
N ALA A 120 11.20 -6.70 -4.27
CA ALA A 120 10.28 -6.36 -5.35
C ALA A 120 11.02 -6.08 -6.67
N LYS A 121 12.11 -5.33 -6.61
CA LYS A 121 12.93 -5.04 -7.79
C LYS A 121 13.50 -6.30 -8.44
N ALA A 122 14.14 -7.19 -7.67
CA ALA A 122 14.71 -8.42 -8.19
C ALA A 122 13.63 -9.36 -8.76
N PHE A 123 12.48 -9.42 -8.11
CA PHE A 123 11.34 -10.21 -8.54
C PHE A 123 10.84 -9.78 -9.93
N PHE A 124 10.63 -8.48 -10.16
CA PHE A 124 10.06 -7.97 -11.42
C PHE A 124 11.10 -7.87 -12.54
N VAL A 125 12.37 -7.64 -12.25
CA VAL A 125 13.47 -7.70 -13.23
C VAL A 125 13.71 -9.13 -13.71
N GLY A 126 13.75 -10.09 -12.79
CA GLY A 126 14.02 -11.49 -13.08
C GLY A 126 12.87 -12.25 -13.75
N ASN A 127 11.66 -11.68 -13.76
CA ASN A 127 10.47 -12.36 -14.26
C ASN A 127 10.03 -11.78 -15.62
N SER A 128 9.96 -12.63 -16.64
CA SER A 128 9.54 -12.20 -18.00
C SER A 128 8.01 -12.20 -18.17
N PHE A 129 7.28 -12.99 -17.41
CA PHE A 129 5.82 -13.09 -17.50
C PHE A 129 5.11 -12.15 -16.50
N TYR A 130 5.57 -12.14 -15.25
CA TYR A 130 5.00 -11.33 -14.18
C TYR A 130 5.88 -10.12 -13.93
N THR A 131 5.88 -9.18 -14.88
CA THR A 131 6.58 -7.90 -14.75
C THR A 131 5.70 -6.75 -15.20
N THR A 132 6.08 -5.53 -14.84
CA THR A 132 5.33 -4.31 -15.14
C THR A 132 5.29 -4.01 -16.64
N ALA A 133 4.32 -3.21 -17.07
CA ALA A 133 4.26 -2.71 -18.43
C ALA A 133 5.50 -1.86 -18.75
N ALA A 134 5.96 -1.04 -17.81
CA ALA A 134 7.15 -0.22 -17.95
C ALA A 134 8.42 -1.07 -18.25
N ASN A 135 8.64 -2.14 -17.47
CA ASN A 135 9.76 -3.03 -17.70
C ASN A 135 9.65 -3.75 -19.06
N ARG A 136 8.46 -4.26 -19.43
CA ARG A 136 8.27 -4.91 -20.74
C ARG A 136 8.62 -4.01 -21.91
N MET A 137 8.26 -2.73 -21.83
CA MET A 137 8.53 -1.76 -22.91
C MET A 137 10.00 -1.34 -22.95
N ALA A 138 10.63 -1.18 -21.80
CA ALA A 138 11.95 -0.55 -21.68
C ALA A 138 13.11 -1.53 -21.50
N ARG A 139 12.87 -2.81 -21.21
CA ARG A 139 13.88 -3.78 -20.78
C ARG A 139 15.06 -4.00 -21.76
N GLN A 140 14.86 -3.73 -23.03
CA GLN A 140 15.95 -3.84 -24.00
C GLN A 140 17.00 -2.73 -23.83
N LEU A 141 16.59 -1.55 -23.40
CA LEU A 141 17.45 -0.39 -23.18
C LEU A 141 17.77 -0.18 -21.70
N TYR A 142 16.82 -0.48 -20.83
CA TYR A 142 16.90 -0.28 -19.37
C TYR A 142 16.40 -1.54 -18.65
N PRO A 143 17.18 -2.62 -18.64
CA PRO A 143 16.74 -3.92 -18.10
C PRO A 143 16.35 -3.87 -16.62
N ASP A 144 16.96 -2.99 -15.84
CA ASP A 144 16.72 -2.85 -14.40
C ASP A 144 15.58 -1.88 -14.04
N ALA A 145 15.00 -1.19 -15.02
CA ALA A 145 13.88 -0.29 -14.78
C ALA A 145 12.57 -1.08 -14.69
N VAL A 146 11.92 -1.03 -13.54
CA VAL A 146 10.70 -1.76 -13.26
C VAL A 146 9.48 -0.83 -13.25
N THR A 147 9.63 0.38 -12.75
CA THR A 147 8.54 1.34 -12.65
C THR A 147 8.60 2.40 -13.75
N VAL A 148 7.46 3.00 -14.08
CA VAL A 148 7.39 4.14 -15.02
C VAL A 148 8.34 5.27 -14.61
N LYS A 149 8.43 5.54 -13.30
CA LYS A 149 9.34 6.56 -12.76
C LYS A 149 10.81 6.26 -13.09
N GLU A 150 11.24 5.00 -12.89
CA GLU A 150 12.62 4.58 -13.20
C GLU A 150 12.92 4.70 -14.71
N VAL A 151 11.96 4.36 -15.57
CA VAL A 151 12.15 4.53 -17.04
C VAL A 151 12.28 6.01 -17.39
N ILE A 152 11.44 6.88 -16.86
CA ILE A 152 11.53 8.34 -17.10
C ILE A 152 12.88 8.89 -16.62
N GLU A 153 13.33 8.49 -15.43
CA GLU A 153 14.63 8.91 -14.88
C GLU A 153 15.80 8.43 -15.76
N ALA A 154 15.76 7.19 -16.24
CA ALA A 154 16.77 6.63 -17.13
C ALA A 154 16.83 7.39 -18.48
N CYS A 155 15.68 7.64 -19.11
CA CYS A 155 15.59 8.43 -20.33
C CYS A 155 16.09 9.87 -20.15
N SER A 156 15.80 10.49 -19.01
CA SER A 156 16.21 11.86 -18.72
C SER A 156 17.72 11.99 -18.50
N LYS A 157 18.38 10.95 -17.98
CA LYS A 157 19.85 10.91 -17.82
C LYS A 157 20.54 10.79 -19.17
N ASN A 158 20.02 9.99 -20.10
CA ASN A 158 20.60 9.84 -21.43
C ASN A 158 20.55 11.14 -22.25
N ARG A 159 19.47 11.92 -22.16
CA ARG A 159 19.35 13.23 -22.84
C ARG A 159 20.36 14.29 -22.38
N ARG A 160 20.96 14.14 -21.22
CA ARG A 160 21.96 15.09 -20.68
C ARG A 160 23.38 14.73 -21.05
N GLN A 161 23.58 13.59 -21.73
CA GLN A 161 24.89 13.12 -22.17
C GLN A 161 25.12 13.32 -23.69
N GLU A 162 24.09 13.76 -24.42
CA GLU A 162 24.17 14.28 -25.79
C GLU A 162 24.27 15.82 -25.79
#